data_d29dac9b414ae363711df9e60ef639f3
#
_entry.id   d29dac9b414ae363711df9e60ef639f3
#
_cell.length_a   1.000
_cell.length_b   1.000
_cell.length_c   1.000
_cell.angle_alpha   90.00
_cell.angle_beta   90.00
_cell.angle_gamma   90.00
#
_symmetry.space_group_name_H-M   'P 1'
#
loop_
_entity.id
_entity.type
_entity.pdbx_description
1 polymer ?
#
loop_
_entity_poly.entity_id
_entity_poly.type
_entity_poly.pdbx_seq_one_letter_code
_entity_poly.pdbx_strand_id
1 'polypeptide(L)'
;MRPTIRDLDIDSLDWVALGTNGLRNRLLSIDPDTKASTRFVNIPQNWKGGGKAHFHHAFEEVYVIKGDVSLTGRDFLGDGSYIYRPAGMVHGHDEQARQGCFCIIRSGGLLELNVIGKPAEDVEYVLHPADDGRDFVYDLRSNAMDWTWTGSGAARRGEKLLSHDRKTGAKTMLWHLPAGWQGEATLGGPQSAEWVVLKGTAQRKDGGTAKALSYSVQPAGAPAVFTSAAQGCDLIVWNG
;
A
#
# COMPACT_ATOMS: atom_id res chain seq x y z
N MET A 1 15.44 -11.29 -2.36
CA MET A 1 15.21 -9.97 -3.00
C MET A 1 14.02 -10.07 -3.94
N ARG A 2 13.09 -9.10 -3.94
CA ARG A 2 11.95 -9.07 -4.87
C ARG A 2 12.41 -8.96 -6.32
N PRO A 3 11.74 -9.64 -7.27
CA PRO A 3 12.06 -9.52 -8.69
C PRO A 3 11.77 -8.11 -9.21
N THR A 4 12.53 -7.67 -10.20
CA THR A 4 12.20 -6.46 -10.96
C THR A 4 10.91 -6.67 -11.73
N ILE A 5 9.93 -5.77 -11.56
CA ILE A 5 8.65 -5.80 -12.25
C ILE A 5 8.44 -4.43 -12.91
N ARG A 6 8.02 -4.43 -14.16
CA ARG A 6 7.79 -3.19 -14.92
C ARG A 6 6.39 -3.19 -15.50
N ASP A 7 5.58 -2.20 -15.09
CA ASP A 7 4.24 -1.91 -15.60
C ASP A 7 3.32 -3.13 -15.70
N LEU A 8 3.40 -4.01 -14.69
CA LEU A 8 2.49 -5.16 -14.60
C LEU A 8 1.05 -4.63 -14.55
N ASP A 9 0.25 -4.99 -15.53
CA ASP A 9 -1.18 -4.70 -15.53
C ASP A 9 -1.86 -5.56 -14.47
N ILE A 10 -2.34 -4.93 -13.38
CA ILE A 10 -2.99 -5.64 -12.27
C ILE A 10 -4.22 -6.40 -12.76
N ASP A 11 -4.95 -5.85 -13.75
CA ASP A 11 -6.16 -6.50 -14.28
C ASP A 11 -5.87 -7.72 -15.16
N SER A 12 -4.63 -7.90 -15.60
CA SER A 12 -4.20 -9.11 -16.32
C SER A 12 -4.01 -10.34 -15.44
N LEU A 13 -3.99 -10.16 -14.12
CA LEU A 13 -3.78 -11.23 -13.16
C LEU A 13 -5.11 -11.87 -12.74
N ASP A 14 -5.10 -13.20 -12.57
CA ASP A 14 -6.24 -13.93 -12.05
C ASP A 14 -6.48 -13.64 -10.56
N TRP A 15 -7.76 -13.63 -10.19
CA TRP A 15 -8.17 -13.57 -8.79
C TRP A 15 -8.00 -14.93 -8.12
N VAL A 16 -7.18 -14.99 -7.09
CA VAL A 16 -6.95 -16.19 -6.27
C VAL A 16 -7.64 -16.01 -4.92
N ALA A 17 -8.33 -17.05 -4.44
CA ALA A 17 -8.95 -17.01 -3.11
C ALA A 17 -7.90 -16.80 -2.01
N LEU A 18 -8.23 -15.92 -1.06
CA LEU A 18 -7.41 -15.67 0.14
C LEU A 18 -8.19 -16.20 1.35
N GLY A 19 -7.86 -17.43 1.74
CA GLY A 19 -8.65 -18.15 2.77
C GLY A 19 -9.99 -18.68 2.23
N THR A 20 -10.94 -18.93 3.14
CA THR A 20 -12.24 -19.58 2.84
C THR A 20 -13.44 -18.65 2.97
N ASN A 21 -13.23 -17.38 3.33
CA ASN A 21 -14.27 -16.41 3.68
C ASN A 21 -14.65 -15.45 2.54
N GLY A 22 -14.30 -15.78 1.29
CA GLY A 22 -14.66 -15.00 0.11
C GLY A 22 -13.69 -13.90 -0.27
N LEU A 23 -12.64 -13.66 0.50
CA LEU A 23 -11.56 -12.75 0.11
C LEU A 23 -10.85 -13.28 -1.13
N ARG A 24 -10.44 -12.37 -2.02
CA ARG A 24 -9.64 -12.70 -3.20
C ARG A 24 -8.46 -11.75 -3.29
N ASN A 25 -7.37 -12.22 -3.87
CA ASN A 25 -6.21 -11.37 -4.13
C ASN A 25 -5.58 -11.65 -5.49
N ARG A 26 -4.86 -10.64 -5.97
CA ARG A 26 -3.89 -10.74 -7.06
C ARG A 26 -2.52 -10.51 -6.43
N LEU A 27 -1.64 -11.49 -6.46
CA LEU A 27 -0.28 -11.34 -5.95
C LEU A 27 0.53 -10.52 -6.94
N LEU A 28 0.94 -9.32 -6.56
CA LEU A 28 1.70 -8.41 -7.40
C LEU A 28 3.20 -8.71 -7.35
N SER A 29 3.73 -8.94 -6.16
CA SER A 29 5.11 -9.37 -5.95
C SER A 29 5.28 -10.13 -4.65
N ILE A 30 6.31 -10.97 -4.61
CA ILE A 30 6.75 -11.67 -3.41
C ILE A 30 8.28 -11.82 -3.41
N ASP A 31 8.89 -11.57 -2.28
CA ASP A 31 10.28 -11.91 -2.04
C ASP A 31 10.39 -13.41 -1.73
N PRO A 32 11.16 -14.18 -2.49
CA PRO A 32 11.24 -15.63 -2.29
C PRO A 32 11.88 -16.04 -0.96
N ASP A 33 12.70 -15.18 -0.36
CA ASP A 33 13.43 -15.46 0.88
C ASP A 33 12.61 -15.02 2.11
N THR A 34 12.26 -13.74 2.17
CA THR A 34 11.58 -13.14 3.33
C THR A 34 10.06 -13.31 3.31
N LYS A 35 9.47 -13.68 2.16
CA LYS A 35 8.03 -13.71 1.90
C LYS A 35 7.34 -12.35 1.99
N ALA A 36 8.11 -11.27 2.08
CA ALA A 36 7.57 -9.91 1.93
C ALA A 36 6.81 -9.79 0.62
N SER A 37 5.60 -9.27 0.66
CA SER A 37 4.71 -9.30 -0.52
C SER A 37 3.88 -8.04 -0.67
N THR A 38 3.41 -7.81 -1.89
CA THR A 38 2.40 -6.81 -2.21
C THR A 38 1.27 -7.48 -2.96
N ARG A 39 0.04 -7.19 -2.54
CA ARG A 39 -1.18 -7.80 -3.06
C ARG A 39 -2.22 -6.73 -3.35
N PHE A 40 -2.96 -6.92 -4.42
CA PHE A 40 -4.20 -6.21 -4.67
C PHE A 40 -5.35 -7.11 -4.20
N VAL A 41 -6.11 -6.63 -3.22
CA VAL A 41 -7.11 -7.44 -2.50
C VAL A 41 -8.50 -6.95 -2.80
N ASN A 42 -9.42 -7.89 -3.01
CA ASN A 42 -10.85 -7.66 -3.09
C ASN A 42 -11.54 -8.28 -1.88
N ILE A 43 -12.21 -7.45 -1.12
CA ILE A 43 -13.10 -7.82 -0.01
C ILE A 43 -14.53 -7.67 -0.54
N PRO A 44 -15.36 -8.70 -0.54
CA PRO A 44 -16.71 -8.61 -1.09
C PRO A 44 -17.64 -7.73 -0.26
N GLN A 45 -18.71 -7.25 -0.89
CA GLN A 45 -19.76 -6.50 -0.19
C GLN A 45 -20.41 -7.37 0.89
N ASN A 46 -20.77 -6.74 2.03
CA ASN A 46 -21.34 -7.39 3.21
C ASN A 46 -20.46 -8.51 3.80
N TRP A 47 -19.15 -8.43 3.55
CA TRP A 47 -18.21 -9.38 4.08
C TRP A 47 -18.09 -9.27 5.61
N LYS A 48 -17.94 -10.43 6.24
CA LYS A 48 -17.60 -10.55 7.65
C LYS A 48 -16.42 -11.48 7.81
N GLY A 49 -15.40 -11.00 8.50
CA GLY A 49 -14.24 -11.78 8.89
C GLY A 49 -14.54 -12.79 9.98
N GLY A 50 -13.55 -13.55 10.36
CA GLY A 50 -13.72 -14.62 11.34
C GLY A 50 -13.88 -14.19 12.80
N GLY A 51 -13.81 -12.89 13.10
CA GLY A 51 -13.92 -12.34 14.46
C GLY A 51 -12.83 -12.85 15.42
N LYS A 52 -11.68 -13.26 14.90
CA LYS A 52 -10.56 -13.78 15.68
C LYS A 52 -9.41 -12.80 15.67
N ALA A 53 -9.17 -12.17 16.81
CA ALA A 53 -7.99 -11.34 16.98
C ALA A 53 -6.72 -12.14 16.71
N HIS A 54 -5.82 -11.53 15.97
CA HIS A 54 -4.55 -12.14 15.55
C HIS A 54 -3.47 -11.08 15.39
N PHE A 55 -2.24 -11.51 15.23
CA PHE A 55 -1.11 -10.67 14.87
C PHE A 55 -0.23 -11.36 13.82
N HIS A 56 0.65 -10.60 13.20
CA HIS A 56 1.68 -11.09 12.29
C HIS A 56 3.08 -10.82 12.86
N HIS A 57 4.06 -11.66 12.52
CA HIS A 57 5.48 -11.42 12.83
C HIS A 57 6.14 -10.43 11.86
N ALA A 58 5.40 -9.92 10.91
CA ALA A 58 5.81 -8.90 9.95
C ALA A 58 4.89 -7.68 10.05
N PHE A 59 5.37 -6.52 9.60
CA PHE A 59 4.50 -5.36 9.43
C PHE A 59 3.47 -5.62 8.33
N GLU A 60 2.35 -4.93 8.44
CA GLU A 60 1.31 -4.86 7.42
C GLU A 60 0.95 -3.42 7.11
N GLU A 61 0.95 -3.06 5.82
CA GLU A 61 0.43 -1.79 5.32
C GLU A 61 -0.82 -2.04 4.48
N VAL A 62 -1.85 -1.21 4.66
CA VAL A 62 -3.07 -1.27 3.86
C VAL A 62 -3.39 0.12 3.32
N TYR A 63 -3.66 0.21 2.02
CA TYR A 63 -4.20 1.41 1.38
C TYR A 63 -5.51 1.09 0.71
N VAL A 64 -6.60 1.73 1.15
CA VAL A 64 -7.94 1.55 0.58
C VAL A 64 -8.06 2.36 -0.71
N ILE A 65 -8.23 1.68 -1.84
CA ILE A 65 -8.43 2.33 -3.15
C ILE A 65 -9.88 2.70 -3.32
N LYS A 66 -10.80 1.79 -2.96
CA LYS A 66 -12.24 1.99 -3.13
C LYS A 66 -13.04 1.13 -2.17
N GLY A 67 -14.14 1.68 -1.66
CA GLY A 67 -15.08 0.98 -0.79
C GLY A 67 -14.78 1.19 0.69
N ASP A 68 -15.10 0.23 1.52
CA ASP A 68 -14.87 0.32 2.96
C ASP A 68 -14.42 -1.00 3.58
N VAL A 69 -13.64 -0.89 4.65
CA VAL A 69 -13.27 -2.01 5.51
C VAL A 69 -13.20 -1.54 6.96
N SER A 70 -13.65 -2.36 7.88
CA SER A 70 -13.49 -2.17 9.31
C SER A 70 -12.78 -3.36 9.93
N LEU A 71 -11.98 -3.12 10.94
CA LEU A 71 -11.25 -4.14 11.67
C LEU A 71 -11.87 -4.41 13.04
N THR A 72 -12.74 -3.48 13.48
CA THR A 72 -13.40 -3.50 14.77
C THR A 72 -14.92 -3.64 14.68
N GLY A 73 -15.49 -3.57 13.46
CA GLY A 73 -16.94 -3.50 13.22
C GLY A 73 -17.55 -2.13 13.51
N ARG A 74 -16.75 -1.15 13.95
CA ARG A 74 -17.23 0.19 14.37
C ARG A 74 -16.76 1.27 13.42
N ASP A 75 -15.46 1.36 13.19
CA ASP A 75 -14.84 2.40 12.37
C ASP A 75 -14.59 1.84 10.97
N PHE A 76 -15.22 2.43 9.96
CA PHE A 76 -15.08 2.01 8.58
C PHE A 76 -14.12 2.93 7.84
N LEU A 77 -13.02 2.36 7.41
CA LEU A 77 -11.93 2.97 6.68
C LEU A 77 -12.32 3.02 5.21
N GLY A 78 -12.50 4.21 4.65
CA GLY A 78 -12.98 4.42 3.28
C GLY A 78 -11.87 4.71 2.27
N ASP A 79 -12.27 5.15 1.08
CA ASP A 79 -11.36 5.52 -0.01
C ASP A 79 -10.24 6.46 0.46
N GLY A 80 -8.99 6.10 0.18
CA GLY A 80 -7.82 6.87 0.57
C GLY A 80 -7.36 6.68 2.02
N SER A 81 -8.03 5.84 2.80
CA SER A 81 -7.53 5.47 4.13
C SER A 81 -6.25 4.64 4.03
N TYR A 82 -5.30 4.97 4.89
CA TYR A 82 -4.03 4.28 5.03
C TYR A 82 -3.83 3.78 6.46
N ILE A 83 -3.30 2.56 6.57
CA ILE A 83 -2.98 1.89 7.82
C ILE A 83 -1.56 1.37 7.74
N TYR A 84 -0.80 1.49 8.83
CA TYR A 84 0.45 0.79 9.04
C TYR A 84 0.43 0.11 10.40
N ARG A 85 0.59 -1.21 10.42
CA ARG A 85 0.71 -2.03 11.63
C ARG A 85 2.12 -2.57 11.74
N PRO A 86 2.85 -2.25 12.81
CA PRO A 86 4.12 -2.90 13.10
C PRO A 86 3.92 -4.40 13.38
N ALA A 87 4.98 -5.18 13.27
CA ALA A 87 4.98 -6.57 13.67
C ALA A 87 4.51 -6.73 15.12
N GLY A 88 3.74 -7.78 15.42
CA GLY A 88 3.18 -8.04 16.75
C GLY A 88 1.93 -7.23 17.12
N MET A 89 1.42 -6.40 16.21
CA MET A 89 0.18 -5.64 16.43
C MET A 89 -1.04 -6.54 16.36
N VAL A 90 -1.78 -6.63 17.47
CA VAL A 90 -3.02 -7.42 17.53
C VAL A 90 -4.17 -6.64 16.92
N HIS A 91 -4.90 -7.26 16.00
CA HIS A 91 -6.01 -6.67 15.26
C HIS A 91 -7.03 -7.75 14.81
N GLY A 92 -8.04 -7.35 14.04
CA GLY A 92 -8.99 -8.27 13.43
C GLY A 92 -10.08 -8.75 14.37
N HIS A 93 -10.48 -7.96 15.36
CA HIS A 93 -11.46 -8.32 16.37
C HIS A 93 -12.86 -8.56 15.79
N ASP A 94 -13.29 -7.75 14.81
CA ASP A 94 -14.56 -7.85 14.12
C ASP A 94 -14.45 -7.23 12.71
N GLU A 95 -13.69 -7.89 11.86
CA GLU A 95 -13.45 -7.40 10.50
C GLU A 95 -14.71 -7.47 9.65
N GLN A 96 -15.04 -6.38 8.99
CA GLN A 96 -16.23 -6.24 8.16
C GLN A 96 -15.98 -5.33 6.96
N ALA A 97 -16.76 -5.51 5.88
CA ALA A 97 -16.90 -4.55 4.79
C ALA A 97 -18.36 -4.45 4.39
N ARG A 98 -18.91 -3.25 4.36
CA ARG A 98 -20.33 -3.01 4.00
C ARG A 98 -20.51 -2.87 2.50
N GLN A 99 -19.68 -2.03 1.88
CA GLN A 99 -19.72 -1.77 0.44
C GLN A 99 -18.78 -2.69 -0.34
N GLY A 100 -17.96 -3.47 0.36
CA GLY A 100 -16.81 -4.16 -0.19
C GLY A 100 -15.62 -3.23 -0.30
N CYS A 101 -14.43 -3.78 -0.52
CA CYS A 101 -13.19 -3.01 -0.56
C CYS A 101 -12.24 -3.52 -1.62
N PHE A 102 -11.64 -2.61 -2.37
CA PHE A 102 -10.41 -2.84 -3.11
C PHE A 102 -9.27 -2.12 -2.40
N CYS A 103 -8.26 -2.86 -1.98
CA CYS A 103 -7.12 -2.29 -1.30
C CYS A 103 -5.81 -2.92 -1.77
N ILE A 104 -4.71 -2.22 -1.49
CA ILE A 104 -3.37 -2.77 -1.59
C ILE A 104 -2.95 -3.16 -0.18
N ILE A 105 -2.49 -4.40 -0.02
CA ILE A 105 -1.87 -4.89 1.20
C ILE A 105 -0.41 -5.19 0.90
N ARG A 106 0.48 -4.58 1.69
CA ARG A 106 1.91 -4.79 1.64
C ARG A 106 2.40 -5.33 2.98
N SER A 107 3.28 -6.32 2.93
CA SER A 107 3.84 -6.92 4.15
C SER A 107 5.36 -7.00 4.08
N GLY A 108 5.99 -6.90 5.26
CA GLY A 108 7.44 -7.07 5.42
C GLY A 108 7.90 -8.52 5.46
N GLY A 109 6.98 -9.48 5.48
CA GLY A 109 7.24 -10.91 5.56
C GLY A 109 5.97 -11.71 5.34
N LEU A 110 6.00 -12.99 5.71
CA LEU A 110 4.82 -13.84 5.65
C LEU A 110 3.74 -13.35 6.63
N LEU A 111 2.52 -13.16 6.13
CA LEU A 111 1.35 -12.81 6.94
C LEU A 111 0.68 -14.09 7.48
N GLU A 112 1.33 -14.74 8.43
CA GLU A 112 0.72 -15.84 9.19
C GLU A 112 -0.25 -15.29 10.22
N LEU A 113 -1.42 -15.93 10.35
CA LEU A 113 -2.40 -15.58 11.35
C LEU A 113 -2.04 -16.24 12.69
N ASN A 114 -1.43 -15.47 13.59
CA ASN A 114 -1.17 -15.92 14.96
C ASN A 114 -2.38 -15.57 15.83
N VAL A 115 -3.37 -16.47 15.85
CA VAL A 115 -4.65 -16.25 16.51
C VAL A 115 -4.49 -16.30 18.03
N ILE A 116 -4.95 -15.25 18.73
CA ILE A 116 -4.92 -15.15 20.20
C ILE A 116 -6.31 -15.24 20.84
N GLY A 117 -7.33 -15.51 20.02
CA GLY A 117 -8.72 -15.45 20.46
C GLY A 117 -9.27 -14.03 20.46
N LYS A 118 -10.44 -13.84 21.04
CA LYS A 118 -11.05 -12.51 21.20
C LYS A 118 -10.49 -11.87 22.46
N PRO A 119 -9.77 -10.73 22.38
CA PRO A 119 -9.33 -10.02 23.57
C PRO A 119 -10.52 -9.44 24.34
N ALA A 120 -10.32 -9.16 25.63
CA ALA A 120 -11.33 -8.54 26.47
C ALA A 120 -11.73 -7.13 26.01
N GLU A 121 -10.82 -6.44 25.34
CA GLU A 121 -11.00 -5.09 24.78
C GLU A 121 -10.89 -5.12 23.26
N ASP A 122 -11.87 -4.53 22.57
CA ASP A 122 -11.91 -4.43 21.10
C ASP A 122 -11.00 -3.29 20.59
N VAL A 123 -9.75 -3.27 21.03
CA VAL A 123 -8.77 -2.26 20.62
C VAL A 123 -7.52 -2.92 20.03
N GLU A 124 -6.94 -2.29 19.04
CA GLU A 124 -5.65 -2.73 18.52
C GLU A 124 -4.54 -2.40 19.53
N TYR A 125 -3.67 -3.35 19.82
CA TYR A 125 -2.53 -3.18 20.73
C TYR A 125 -1.33 -4.00 20.28
N VAL A 126 -0.15 -3.57 20.67
CA VAL A 126 1.09 -4.27 20.36
C VAL A 126 1.38 -5.30 21.45
N LEU A 127 1.36 -6.59 21.09
CA LEU A 127 1.67 -7.68 22.02
C LEU A 127 3.17 -7.71 22.35
N HIS A 128 4.00 -7.53 21.30
CA HIS A 128 5.45 -7.46 21.41
C HIS A 128 5.92 -6.27 20.59
N PRO A 129 6.31 -5.15 21.21
CA PRO A 129 6.79 -4.00 20.47
C PRO A 129 7.96 -4.37 19.55
N ALA A 130 7.76 -4.30 18.26
CA ALA A 130 8.84 -4.35 17.29
C ALA A 130 9.31 -2.93 17.06
N ASP A 131 10.57 -2.66 17.34
CA ASP A 131 11.18 -1.40 16.98
C ASP A 131 11.57 -1.45 15.50
N ASP A 132 10.58 -1.31 14.63
CA ASP A 132 10.76 -1.30 13.17
C ASP A 132 11.04 0.10 12.60
N GLY A 133 11.13 1.11 13.48
CA GLY A 133 11.41 2.50 13.09
C GLY A 133 10.19 3.29 12.64
N ARG A 134 9.02 2.67 12.47
CA ARG A 134 7.77 3.31 12.06
C ARG A 134 6.75 3.33 13.18
N ASP A 135 5.98 4.40 13.25
CA ASP A 135 4.85 4.48 14.15
C ASP A 135 3.63 3.73 13.60
N PHE A 136 2.83 3.15 14.48
CA PHE A 136 1.51 2.67 14.14
C PHE A 136 0.67 3.81 13.58
N VAL A 137 0.00 3.56 12.45
CA VAL A 137 -0.92 4.49 11.81
C VAL A 137 -2.28 3.80 11.65
N TYR A 138 -3.32 4.40 12.20
CA TYR A 138 -4.69 3.94 12.04
C TYR A 138 -5.53 5.02 11.38
N ASP A 139 -6.20 4.68 10.26
CA ASP A 139 -7.09 5.56 9.49
C ASP A 139 -6.50 6.95 9.15
N LEU A 140 -5.28 6.99 8.62
CA LEU A 140 -4.78 8.22 8.02
C LEU A 140 -5.52 8.47 6.70
N ARG A 141 -6.46 9.42 6.71
CA ARG A 141 -7.30 9.76 5.55
C ARG A 141 -6.53 10.64 4.57
N SER A 142 -5.88 10.03 3.60
CA SER A 142 -5.04 10.75 2.65
C SER A 142 -5.83 11.79 1.83
N ASN A 143 -7.13 11.56 1.60
CA ASN A 143 -8.00 12.51 0.89
C ASN A 143 -8.23 13.82 1.67
N ALA A 144 -8.08 13.81 3.00
CA ALA A 144 -8.19 14.99 3.85
C ALA A 144 -6.85 15.70 4.09
N MET A 145 -5.74 15.14 3.62
CA MET A 145 -4.42 15.76 3.73
C MET A 145 -4.19 16.79 2.62
N ASP A 146 -3.49 17.86 2.94
CA ASP A 146 -2.97 18.80 1.94
C ASP A 146 -1.77 18.21 1.19
N TRP A 147 -1.59 18.61 -0.07
CA TRP A 147 -0.41 18.28 -0.85
C TRP A 147 0.77 19.18 -0.46
N THR A 148 1.89 18.57 -0.13
CA THR A 148 3.17 19.27 -0.10
C THR A 148 3.68 19.38 -1.52
N TRP A 149 3.88 20.61 -2.01
CA TRP A 149 4.27 20.84 -3.38
C TRP A 149 5.78 21.04 -3.51
N THR A 150 6.39 20.33 -4.46
CA THR A 150 7.83 20.42 -4.78
C THR A 150 8.01 20.77 -6.26
N GLY A 151 9.14 21.38 -6.61
CA GLY A 151 9.40 21.87 -7.96
C GLY A 151 8.66 23.17 -8.28
N SER A 152 8.75 23.61 -9.53
CA SER A 152 8.14 24.85 -10.03
C SER A 152 7.64 24.71 -11.46
N GLY A 153 6.74 25.62 -11.90
CA GLY A 153 6.19 25.61 -13.24
C GLY A 153 5.56 24.25 -13.61
N ALA A 154 5.85 23.78 -14.83
CA ALA A 154 5.36 22.50 -15.32
C ALA A 154 5.94 21.29 -14.58
N ALA A 155 7.06 21.45 -13.87
CA ALA A 155 7.68 20.38 -13.08
C ALA A 155 7.16 20.31 -11.62
N ARG A 156 6.17 21.12 -11.25
CA ARG A 156 5.59 21.11 -9.91
C ARG A 156 4.80 19.83 -9.67
N ARG A 157 5.11 19.09 -8.61
CA ARG A 157 4.40 17.88 -8.20
C ARG A 157 3.96 17.95 -6.74
N GLY A 158 2.89 17.23 -6.41
CA GLY A 158 2.40 17.09 -5.04
C GLY A 158 2.89 15.80 -4.39
N GLU A 159 3.13 15.84 -3.08
CA GLU A 159 3.50 14.70 -2.25
C GLU A 159 2.68 14.69 -0.96
N LYS A 160 2.28 13.49 -0.49
CA LYS A 160 1.73 13.25 0.85
C LYS A 160 2.52 12.14 1.50
N LEU A 161 3.09 12.39 2.67
CA LEU A 161 3.78 11.38 3.45
C LEU A 161 2.75 10.60 4.27
N LEU A 162 2.64 9.29 4.04
CA LEU A 162 1.72 8.41 4.78
C LEU A 162 2.42 7.72 5.96
N SER A 163 3.67 7.31 5.77
CA SER A 163 4.48 6.64 6.81
C SER A 163 5.96 6.83 6.54
N HIS A 164 6.77 6.87 7.61
CA HIS A 164 8.21 7.06 7.53
C HIS A 164 8.92 6.20 8.56
N ASP A 165 9.86 5.40 8.10
CA ASP A 165 10.80 4.67 8.94
C ASP A 165 11.98 5.58 9.29
N ARG A 166 12.10 5.95 10.56
CA ARG A 166 13.15 6.84 11.05
C ARG A 166 14.54 6.21 11.08
N LYS A 167 14.62 4.86 11.04
CA LYS A 167 15.89 4.13 11.06
C LYS A 167 16.48 3.95 9.68
N THR A 168 15.65 3.56 8.72
CA THR A 168 16.08 3.26 7.34
C THR A 168 15.86 4.41 6.38
N GLY A 169 15.01 5.37 6.74
CA GLY A 169 14.56 6.43 5.86
C GLY A 169 13.51 5.99 4.85
N ALA A 170 13.04 4.73 4.91
CA ALA A 170 12.00 4.22 4.04
C ALA A 170 10.67 4.97 4.23
N LYS A 171 9.95 5.19 3.14
CA LYS A 171 8.72 6.00 3.15
C LYS A 171 7.62 5.33 2.35
N THR A 172 6.39 5.55 2.81
CA THR A 172 5.18 5.34 2.03
C THR A 172 4.57 6.69 1.72
N MET A 173 4.34 7.00 0.45
CA MET A 173 3.90 8.32 -0.01
C MET A 173 2.84 8.21 -1.09
N LEU A 174 2.03 9.25 -1.24
CA LEU A 174 1.31 9.52 -2.49
C LEU A 174 2.05 10.59 -3.28
N TRP A 175 2.13 10.39 -4.59
CA TRP A 175 2.60 11.37 -5.55
C TRP A 175 1.46 11.79 -6.47
N HIS A 176 1.40 13.09 -6.75
CA HIS A 176 0.51 13.69 -7.73
C HIS A 176 1.32 14.43 -8.78
N LEU A 177 1.28 13.96 -10.00
CA LEU A 177 1.78 14.64 -11.19
C LEU A 177 0.59 15.30 -11.88
N PRO A 178 0.45 16.65 -11.84
CA PRO A 178 -0.70 17.32 -12.44
C PRO A 178 -0.82 17.10 -13.95
N ALA A 179 -2.00 17.35 -14.51
CA ALA A 179 -2.15 17.33 -15.97
C ALA A 179 -1.20 18.35 -16.62
N GLY A 180 -0.51 17.90 -17.66
CA GLY A 180 0.52 18.69 -18.34
C GLY A 180 1.87 18.73 -17.60
N TRP A 181 2.06 17.93 -16.56
CA TRP A 181 3.33 17.86 -15.85
C TRP A 181 4.46 17.44 -16.78
N GLN A 182 5.58 18.17 -16.68
CA GLN A 182 6.82 17.90 -17.41
C GLN A 182 8.01 18.18 -16.51
N GLY A 183 8.89 17.19 -16.32
CA GLY A 183 10.04 17.33 -15.44
C GLY A 183 10.79 16.01 -15.30
N GLU A 184 11.61 15.91 -14.28
CA GLU A 184 12.18 14.63 -13.84
C GLU A 184 11.78 14.36 -12.40
N ALA A 185 11.09 13.24 -12.18
CA ALA A 185 10.75 12.73 -10.85
C ALA A 185 11.27 11.31 -10.70
N THR A 186 12.22 11.13 -9.79
CA THR A 186 12.96 9.88 -9.61
C THR A 186 12.42 9.10 -8.43
N LEU A 187 12.11 7.82 -8.65
CA LEU A 187 11.83 6.82 -7.62
C LEU A 187 12.97 5.83 -7.50
N GLY A 188 13.30 5.43 -6.28
CA GLY A 188 14.43 4.54 -6.02
C GLY A 188 15.77 5.29 -6.00
N GLY A 189 16.80 4.64 -6.47
CA GLY A 189 18.18 5.12 -6.40
C GLY A 189 18.97 4.24 -5.43
N PRO A 190 19.50 4.76 -4.31
CA PRO A 190 20.19 3.93 -3.31
C PRO A 190 19.29 2.87 -2.67
N GLN A 191 18.01 3.14 -2.59
CA GLN A 191 17.00 2.23 -2.06
C GLN A 191 16.17 1.62 -3.19
N SER A 192 15.49 0.50 -2.93
CA SER A 192 14.49 -0.03 -3.83
C SER A 192 13.27 0.90 -3.90
N ALA A 193 12.50 0.81 -4.98
CA ALA A 193 11.23 1.51 -5.10
C ALA A 193 10.15 0.57 -5.63
N GLU A 194 8.95 0.78 -5.12
CA GLU A 194 7.76 0.05 -5.50
C GLU A 194 6.63 1.07 -5.67
N TRP A 195 5.75 0.89 -6.67
CA TRP A 195 4.61 1.78 -6.83
C TRP A 195 3.44 1.11 -7.53
N VAL A 196 2.26 1.65 -7.25
CA VAL A 196 1.03 1.39 -8.00
C VAL A 196 0.51 2.73 -8.52
N VAL A 197 0.13 2.76 -9.79
CA VAL A 197 -0.60 3.90 -10.35
C VAL A 197 -2.06 3.80 -9.95
N LEU A 198 -2.54 4.76 -9.17
CA LEU A 198 -3.91 4.83 -8.70
C LEU A 198 -4.83 5.43 -9.75
N LYS A 199 -4.31 6.43 -10.51
CA LYS A 199 -5.09 7.17 -11.52
C LYS A 199 -4.17 7.78 -12.58
N GLY A 200 -4.68 7.85 -13.81
CA GLY A 200 -4.00 8.56 -14.90
C GLY A 200 -2.85 7.79 -15.53
N THR A 201 -1.93 8.53 -16.15
CA THR A 201 -0.78 7.97 -16.86
C THR A 201 0.44 8.87 -16.74
N ALA A 202 1.63 8.25 -16.68
CA ALA A 202 2.90 8.97 -16.74
C ALA A 202 3.90 8.22 -17.64
N GLN A 203 4.73 9.00 -18.34
CA GLN A 203 5.83 8.46 -19.15
C GLN A 203 7.11 8.40 -18.34
N ARG A 204 7.91 7.37 -18.58
CA ARG A 204 9.24 7.24 -18.00
C ARG A 204 10.34 7.48 -19.04
N LYS A 205 11.51 7.84 -18.54
CA LYS A 205 12.71 8.11 -19.36
C LYS A 205 13.18 6.90 -20.16
N ASP A 206 12.89 5.68 -19.71
CA ASP A 206 13.17 4.42 -20.38
C ASP A 206 12.17 4.07 -21.51
N GLY A 207 11.22 4.97 -21.80
CA GLY A 207 10.15 4.77 -22.79
C GLY A 207 8.93 4.02 -22.27
N GLY A 208 8.95 3.55 -21.02
CA GLY A 208 7.81 2.87 -20.40
C GLY A 208 6.68 3.84 -20.07
N THR A 209 5.45 3.32 -20.07
CA THR A 209 4.24 4.06 -19.69
C THR A 209 3.61 3.42 -18.46
N ALA A 210 3.62 4.15 -17.35
CA ALA A 210 2.88 3.78 -16.16
C ALA A 210 1.42 4.25 -16.32
N LYS A 211 0.45 3.34 -16.27
CA LYS A 211 -0.99 3.60 -16.43
C LYS A 211 -1.77 3.17 -15.19
N ALA A 212 -2.97 3.67 -15.00
CA ALA A 212 -3.84 3.27 -13.88
C ALA A 212 -3.91 1.74 -13.75
N LEU A 213 -3.84 1.25 -12.52
CA LEU A 213 -3.73 -0.16 -12.15
C LEU A 213 -2.50 -0.88 -12.73
N SER A 214 -1.40 -0.15 -13.00
CA SER A 214 -0.10 -0.78 -13.22
C SER A 214 0.75 -0.76 -11.95
N TYR A 215 1.54 -1.83 -11.80
CA TYR A 215 2.42 -2.07 -10.67
C TYR A 215 3.87 -2.27 -11.13
N SER A 216 4.81 -1.72 -10.37
CA SER A 216 6.23 -1.89 -10.65
C SER A 216 7.07 -2.02 -9.38
N VAL A 217 8.17 -2.76 -9.49
CA VAL A 217 9.25 -2.87 -8.50
C VAL A 217 10.58 -2.62 -9.18
N GLN A 218 11.37 -1.71 -8.62
CA GLN A 218 12.74 -1.44 -9.03
C GLN A 218 13.71 -1.76 -7.90
N PRO A 219 14.76 -2.55 -8.13
CA PRO A 219 15.76 -2.81 -7.12
C PRO A 219 16.59 -1.56 -6.82
N ALA A 220 17.28 -1.57 -5.69
CA ALA A 220 18.29 -0.57 -5.36
C ALA A 220 19.34 -0.45 -6.49
N GLY A 221 19.76 0.75 -6.79
CA GLY A 221 20.69 1.05 -7.89
C GLY A 221 20.05 1.20 -9.27
N ALA A 222 18.76 0.94 -9.42
CA ALA A 222 18.02 1.05 -10.69
C ALA A 222 16.83 2.02 -10.57
N PRO A 223 17.07 3.34 -10.56
CA PRO A 223 16.00 4.32 -10.38
C PRO A 223 15.04 4.34 -11.57
N ALA A 224 13.75 4.55 -11.30
CA ALA A 224 12.75 4.90 -12.30
C ALA A 224 12.61 6.42 -12.37
N VAL A 225 12.68 6.99 -13.56
CA VAL A 225 12.55 8.43 -13.78
C VAL A 225 11.31 8.72 -14.60
N PHE A 226 10.34 9.40 -14.02
CA PHE A 226 9.16 9.91 -14.71
C PHE A 226 9.50 11.24 -15.39
N THR A 227 8.98 11.46 -16.60
CA THR A 227 9.32 12.63 -17.42
C THR A 227 8.13 13.47 -17.83
N SER A 228 6.93 12.88 -17.90
CA SER A 228 5.72 13.64 -18.22
C SER A 228 4.45 12.91 -17.79
N ALA A 229 3.38 13.68 -17.57
CA ALA A 229 2.03 13.20 -17.30
C ALA A 229 1.01 14.11 -18.01
N ALA A 230 0.70 13.82 -19.27
CA ALA A 230 -0.15 14.68 -20.09
C ALA A 230 -1.56 14.88 -19.49
N GLN A 231 -2.16 13.83 -18.95
CA GLN A 231 -3.47 13.84 -18.32
C GLN A 231 -3.42 13.83 -16.78
N GLY A 232 -2.21 13.90 -16.22
CA GLY A 232 -1.94 13.71 -14.79
C GLY A 232 -1.79 12.24 -14.39
N CYS A 233 -1.18 12.04 -13.22
CA CYS A 233 -0.95 10.71 -12.67
C CYS A 233 -0.87 10.76 -11.15
N ASP A 234 -1.61 9.90 -10.47
CA ASP A 234 -1.54 9.68 -9.03
C ASP A 234 -0.95 8.30 -8.75
N LEU A 235 0.03 8.23 -7.85
CA LEU A 235 0.72 7.01 -7.48
C LEU A 235 0.75 6.85 -5.96
N ILE A 236 0.64 5.62 -5.48
CA ILE A 236 1.19 5.26 -4.18
C ILE A 236 2.57 4.67 -4.37
N VAL A 237 3.52 5.09 -3.55
CA VAL A 237 4.95 4.80 -3.68
C VAL A 237 5.50 4.31 -2.35
N TRP A 238 6.26 3.23 -2.40
CA TRP A 238 7.09 2.74 -1.32
C TRP A 238 8.55 2.85 -1.73
N ASN A 239 9.34 3.55 -0.94
CA ASN A 239 10.75 3.76 -1.16
C ASN A 239 11.53 3.28 0.07
N GLY A 240 12.32 2.21 -0.08
CA GLY A 240 13.06 1.61 1.02
C GLY A 240 13.38 0.13 0.84
#